data_9916bab8ed1a8a044d1c0071e0fb8384
#
_entry.id   9916bab8ed1a8a044d1c0071e0fb8384
#
_cell.length_a   1.000
_cell.length_b   1.000
_cell.length_c   1.000
_cell.angle_alpha   90.00
_cell.angle_beta   90.00
_cell.angle_gamma   90.00
#
_symmetry.space_group_name_H-M   'P 1'
#
loop_
_entity.id
_entity.type
_entity.pdbx_description
1 polymer ?
#
loop_
_entity_poly.entity_id
_entity_poly.type
_entity_poly.pdbx_seq_one_letter_code
_entity_poly.pdbx_strand_id
1 'polypeptide(L)'
;MKNNLSIILAIIISLLFLSKENYSQSIELPDFVITGVQSVSIPTMKKNKSEYIPVISDEFLTPTYDPEDFTLTDYTSPIKKELELYKEPHGYNGLLKVGVGAQTLPIGNLYFNKSIGQFLFDTHIWGLNVREYIPNAGYNTSGGKVNFNYFINKRNLMFHGLSIKLDATFAREGYKLYGSISPTAARENNFQKFNLSFINRLKRTLNYGFKISGRNVNLTKDDVKENRYDWSLFLKYDFGLFALGFDGLAISQDVIKNNGILNKYNYFGGNAFVKFDRSDLFYVKAGIHYSGQGSNSFFSPFADVSFFVTRDVSIFASYYGGTEFLTVNNFIATNRYYKAADVDNVFQRTSSKISGAIKYEYERLLEINGGVAFSKLNSYLYFEDNLVDGIFDVNLINDVDRMALFFNITFNTPLYGKLYANVEMQDVKNSAGKKIPYTPTFTASFSYTYSFTNDLLGKTEFKYFEGNYANLENTLKLPGYFNMSIYLRYNITQPLAVTATIDNLLNNNNYVYKNYREKPFDVIFGVEYNW
;
A
#
# COMPACT_ATOMS: atom_id res chain seq x y z
N MET A 1 30.21 -6.64 -17.08
CA MET A 1 29.07 -6.83 -16.17
C MET A 1 28.30 -8.16 -16.34
N LYS A 2 28.50 -8.96 -17.39
CA LYS A 2 27.81 -10.27 -17.55
C LYS A 2 28.30 -11.36 -16.59
N ASN A 3 29.50 -11.26 -16.04
CA ASN A 3 30.08 -12.35 -15.22
C ASN A 3 29.64 -12.36 -13.74
N ASN A 4 29.14 -11.24 -13.21
CA ASN A 4 28.82 -11.16 -11.78
C ASN A 4 27.44 -11.76 -11.44
N LEU A 5 26.51 -11.76 -12.40
CA LEU A 5 25.18 -12.36 -12.19
C LEU A 5 25.26 -13.90 -12.12
N SER A 6 26.15 -14.48 -12.91
CA SER A 6 26.41 -15.94 -12.89
C SER A 6 27.05 -16.39 -11.58
N ILE A 7 27.87 -15.55 -10.96
CA ILE A 7 28.51 -15.85 -9.68
C ILE A 7 27.50 -15.79 -8.54
N ILE A 8 26.60 -14.80 -8.54
CA ILE A 8 25.54 -14.68 -7.53
C ILE A 8 24.55 -15.85 -7.64
N LEU A 9 24.17 -16.21 -8.86
CA LEU A 9 23.31 -17.37 -9.09
C LEU A 9 23.97 -18.69 -8.68
N ALA A 10 25.27 -18.84 -8.94
CA ALA A 10 26.04 -20.01 -8.50
C ALA A 10 26.17 -20.09 -6.97
N ILE A 11 26.30 -18.95 -6.28
CA ILE A 11 26.35 -18.91 -4.81
C ILE A 11 24.98 -19.27 -4.21
N ILE A 12 23.88 -18.79 -4.79
CA ILE A 12 22.53 -19.15 -4.34
C ILE A 12 22.25 -20.63 -4.57
N ILE A 13 22.66 -21.18 -5.71
CA ILE A 13 22.52 -22.60 -6.02
C ILE A 13 23.42 -23.45 -5.12
N SER A 14 24.67 -23.04 -4.82
CA SER A 14 25.54 -23.77 -3.93
C SER A 14 25.07 -23.78 -2.47
N LEU A 15 24.39 -22.71 -2.02
CA LEU A 15 23.75 -22.66 -0.70
C LEU A 15 22.54 -23.62 -0.59
N LEU A 16 21.86 -23.92 -1.69
CA LEU A 16 20.78 -24.90 -1.74
C LEU A 16 21.27 -26.36 -1.73
N PHE A 17 22.53 -26.61 -2.12
CA PHE A 17 23.14 -27.96 -2.13
C PHE A 17 24.03 -28.27 -0.93
N LEU A 18 24.19 -27.36 0.04
CA LEU A 18 24.98 -27.60 1.26
C LEU A 18 24.19 -28.26 2.39
N SER A 19 22.97 -28.75 2.12
CA SER A 19 22.29 -29.63 3.08
C SER A 19 22.99 -31.00 3.12
N LYS A 20 23.96 -31.15 4.00
CA LYS A 20 24.41 -32.47 4.42
C LYS A 20 23.22 -33.23 4.98
N GLU A 21 23.01 -34.44 4.46
CA GLU A 21 22.07 -35.40 5.01
C GLU A 21 22.38 -35.65 6.49
N ASN A 22 21.69 -34.95 7.35
CA ASN A 22 21.58 -35.39 8.73
C ASN A 22 20.46 -36.41 8.75
N TYR A 23 20.79 -37.67 8.94
CA TYR A 23 19.83 -38.70 9.28
C TYR A 23 19.11 -38.24 10.55
N SER A 24 17.93 -37.70 10.37
CA SER A 24 16.99 -37.43 11.43
C SER A 24 16.56 -38.81 11.97
N GLN A 25 16.94 -39.14 13.21
CA GLN A 25 16.24 -40.15 13.96
C GLN A 25 14.76 -39.75 13.94
N SER A 26 13.90 -40.70 13.58
CA SER A 26 12.44 -40.52 13.67
C SER A 26 12.09 -40.30 15.13
N ILE A 27 11.99 -39.07 15.52
CA ILE A 27 11.25 -38.68 16.72
C ILE A 27 9.79 -38.86 16.30
N GLU A 28 9.15 -39.90 16.78
CA GLU A 28 7.70 -39.97 16.76
C GLU A 28 7.20 -38.73 17.51
N LEU A 29 6.83 -37.74 16.75
CA LEU A 29 6.07 -36.61 17.25
C LEU A 29 4.72 -37.19 17.69
N PRO A 30 4.31 -36.98 18.94
CA PRO A 30 2.96 -37.34 19.33
C PRO A 30 2.02 -36.64 18.36
N ASP A 31 1.01 -37.34 17.86
CA ASP A 31 -0.03 -36.84 16.96
C ASP A 31 -0.67 -35.59 17.54
N PHE A 32 -0.09 -34.43 17.29
CA PHE A 32 -0.76 -33.16 17.47
C PHE A 32 -1.60 -32.95 16.22
N VAL A 33 -2.80 -33.51 16.27
CA VAL A 33 -3.87 -33.09 15.38
C VAL A 33 -4.12 -31.63 15.71
N ILE A 34 -3.53 -30.72 14.95
CA ILE A 34 -3.91 -29.32 14.96
C ILE A 34 -5.22 -29.22 14.20
N THR A 35 -6.29 -29.62 14.89
CA THR A 35 -7.63 -29.33 14.44
C THR A 35 -7.90 -27.87 14.73
N GLY A 36 -7.96 -27.08 13.69
CA GLY A 36 -8.51 -25.74 13.75
C GLY A 36 -7.54 -24.73 14.33
N VAL A 37 -7.76 -23.54 13.98
CA VAL A 37 -7.14 -22.29 14.39
C VAL A 37 -6.95 -22.22 15.92
N GLN A 38 -5.99 -22.94 16.44
CA GLN A 38 -5.37 -22.55 17.67
C GLN A 38 -4.28 -21.56 17.26
N SER A 39 -4.63 -20.27 17.41
CA SER A 39 -3.57 -19.32 17.67
C SER A 39 -2.66 -20.00 18.68
N VAL A 40 -1.40 -20.23 18.30
CA VAL A 40 -0.37 -20.63 19.25
C VAL A 40 -0.40 -19.58 20.34
N SER A 41 -1.13 -19.87 21.42
CA SER A 41 -1.09 -19.03 22.60
C SER A 41 0.34 -19.15 23.10
N ILE A 42 1.07 -18.07 23.03
CA ILE A 42 2.31 -17.94 23.77
C ILE A 42 1.95 -18.25 25.24
N PRO A 43 2.56 -19.29 25.87
CA PRO A 43 2.00 -19.87 27.10
C PRO A 43 1.99 -18.96 28.34
N THR A 44 2.34 -17.71 28.21
CA THR A 44 2.47 -16.76 29.31
C THR A 44 1.47 -15.61 29.29
N MET A 45 0.62 -15.50 28.29
CA MET A 45 -0.48 -14.55 28.36
C MET A 45 -1.67 -15.22 29.07
N LYS A 46 -1.88 -14.95 30.34
CA LYS A 46 -3.22 -15.00 30.91
C LYS A 46 -4.06 -14.06 30.06
N LYS A 47 -4.77 -14.62 29.08
CA LYS A 47 -5.88 -13.93 28.45
C LYS A 47 -6.84 -13.62 29.59
N ASN A 48 -6.90 -12.38 30.05
CA ASN A 48 -8.16 -11.89 30.55
C ASN A 48 -9.17 -12.26 29.48
N LYS A 49 -10.26 -12.95 29.85
CA LYS A 49 -11.31 -13.34 28.92
C LYS A 49 -11.50 -12.16 28.00
N SER A 50 -11.12 -12.35 26.73
CA SER A 50 -11.42 -11.35 25.73
C SER A 50 -12.93 -11.25 25.79
N GLU A 51 -13.43 -10.14 26.34
CA GLU A 51 -14.81 -9.79 26.12
C GLU A 51 -14.99 -9.92 24.63
N TYR A 52 -15.96 -10.70 24.26
CA TYR A 52 -16.41 -11.09 22.97
C TYR A 52 -16.06 -10.02 21.91
N ILE A 53 -14.94 -10.15 21.27
CA ILE A 53 -14.71 -9.46 20.00
C ILE A 53 -15.84 -9.99 19.14
N PRO A 54 -16.78 -9.16 18.69
CA PRO A 54 -17.82 -9.65 17.79
C PRO A 54 -17.04 -10.35 16.69
N VAL A 55 -17.29 -11.65 16.51
CA VAL A 55 -16.61 -12.46 15.53
C VAL A 55 -16.85 -11.73 14.22
N ILE A 56 -15.88 -10.94 13.83
CA ILE A 56 -15.75 -10.47 12.45
C ILE A 56 -15.78 -11.81 11.72
N SER A 57 -16.82 -12.07 10.97
CA SER A 57 -17.03 -13.38 10.36
C SER A 57 -15.73 -13.75 9.66
N ASP A 58 -15.34 -15.00 9.64
CA ASP A 58 -14.12 -15.48 8.98
C ASP A 58 -13.97 -14.95 7.55
N GLU A 59 -15.06 -14.46 6.96
CA GLU A 59 -15.11 -13.74 5.68
C GLU A 59 -14.46 -12.36 5.70
N PHE A 60 -14.32 -11.72 6.85
CA PHE A 60 -13.52 -10.49 7.00
C PHE A 60 -12.06 -10.79 7.37
N LEU A 61 -11.77 -12.00 7.85
CA LEU A 61 -10.44 -12.46 8.22
C LEU A 61 -9.81 -13.33 7.14
N THR A 62 -10.61 -13.98 6.31
CA THR A 62 -10.11 -14.56 5.06
C THR A 62 -9.91 -13.41 4.10
N PRO A 63 -8.67 -13.12 3.64
CA PRO A 63 -8.49 -12.24 2.51
C PRO A 63 -9.28 -12.86 1.37
N THR A 64 -10.44 -12.30 1.06
CA THR A 64 -11.09 -12.53 -0.20
C THR A 64 -10.16 -11.84 -1.18
N TYR A 65 -9.28 -12.62 -1.84
CA TYR A 65 -8.44 -12.10 -2.90
C TYR A 65 -9.37 -11.58 -3.98
N ASP A 66 -9.61 -10.29 -3.92
CA ASP A 66 -10.18 -9.61 -5.04
C ASP A 66 -9.09 -9.58 -6.11
N PRO A 67 -9.38 -9.87 -7.39
CA PRO A 67 -8.40 -9.67 -8.48
C PRO A 67 -7.74 -8.29 -8.45
N GLU A 68 -8.38 -7.30 -7.83
CA GLU A 68 -7.81 -5.98 -7.53
C GLU A 68 -6.59 -6.02 -6.59
N ASP A 69 -6.46 -7.04 -5.75
CA ASP A 69 -5.29 -7.22 -4.88
C ASP A 69 -4.02 -7.60 -5.66
N PHE A 70 -4.18 -8.06 -6.90
CA PHE A 70 -3.11 -8.34 -7.85
C PHE A 70 -2.83 -7.18 -8.80
N THR A 71 -3.45 -6.03 -8.62
CA THR A 71 -3.08 -4.87 -9.42
C THR A 71 -1.64 -4.48 -9.06
N LEU A 72 -0.76 -4.60 -10.06
CA LEU A 72 0.55 -3.98 -9.99
C LEU A 72 0.33 -2.50 -9.67
N THR A 73 0.79 -2.11 -8.52
CA THR A 73 0.70 -0.72 -8.10
C THR A 73 1.56 0.10 -9.03
N ASP A 74 1.04 1.21 -9.52
CA ASP A 74 1.82 2.15 -10.27
C ASP A 74 2.92 2.73 -9.37
N TYR A 75 4.14 2.23 -9.53
CA TYR A 75 5.33 2.79 -8.91
C TYR A 75 5.78 4.02 -9.72
N THR A 76 4.93 5.03 -9.78
CA THR A 76 5.34 6.35 -10.24
C THR A 76 6.17 7.07 -9.17
N SER A 77 6.22 6.51 -7.95
CA SER A 77 7.06 7.01 -6.87
C SER A 77 7.97 5.89 -6.38
N PRO A 78 9.29 6.05 -6.44
CA PRO A 78 10.26 5.12 -5.84
C PRO A 78 10.18 5.08 -4.32
N ILE A 79 9.32 5.90 -3.72
CA ILE A 79 9.23 6.08 -2.28
C ILE A 79 7.87 5.63 -1.78
N LYS A 80 7.87 4.76 -0.79
CA LYS A 80 6.79 4.50 0.15
C LYS A 80 5.68 3.55 -0.30
N LYS A 81 6.02 2.28 -0.54
CA LYS A 81 5.24 1.23 0.09
C LYS A 81 6.03 0.70 1.28
N GLU A 82 5.73 1.21 2.45
CA GLU A 82 5.98 0.45 3.66
C GLU A 82 5.09 -0.79 3.57
N LEU A 83 5.71 -1.92 3.28
CA LEU A 83 5.08 -3.20 3.44
C LEU A 83 4.84 -3.36 4.93
N GLU A 84 3.63 -3.14 5.37
CA GLU A 84 3.19 -3.47 6.72
C GLU A 84 3.11 -4.99 6.86
N LEU A 85 4.27 -5.64 6.86
CA LEU A 85 4.40 -7.08 7.11
C LEU A 85 4.03 -7.47 8.53
N TYR A 86 3.98 -6.54 9.40
CA TYR A 86 3.61 -6.69 10.78
C TYR A 86 2.39 -5.82 11.06
N LYS A 87 1.20 -6.38 10.81
CA LYS A 87 0.04 -5.94 11.56
C LYS A 87 0.27 -6.43 12.98
N GLU A 88 0.65 -5.53 13.87
CA GLU A 88 0.71 -5.84 15.29
C GLU A 88 -0.62 -6.49 15.67
N PRO A 89 -0.60 -7.64 16.36
CA PRO A 89 -1.82 -8.24 16.81
C PRO A 89 -2.58 -7.19 17.63
N HIS A 90 -3.77 -6.80 17.19
CA HIS A 90 -4.62 -5.82 17.87
C HIS A 90 -5.14 -6.43 19.18
N GLY A 91 -4.23 -6.63 20.14
CA GLY A 91 -4.52 -7.18 21.45
C GLY A 91 -4.51 -6.13 22.56
N TYR A 92 -4.15 -4.90 22.22
CA TYR A 92 -4.00 -3.82 23.21
C TYR A 92 -5.18 -2.87 23.14
N ASN A 93 -5.61 -2.38 24.33
CA ASN A 93 -6.53 -1.24 24.38
C ASN A 93 -5.82 0.05 23.98
N GLY A 94 -4.51 0.13 24.16
CA GLY A 94 -3.69 1.23 23.70
C GLY A 94 -2.21 0.88 23.57
N LEU A 95 -1.51 1.63 22.73
CA LEU A 95 -0.08 1.50 22.51
C LEU A 95 0.51 2.89 22.26
N LEU A 96 1.46 3.28 23.09
CA LEU A 96 2.26 4.48 22.93
C LEU A 96 3.66 4.09 22.51
N LYS A 97 4.15 4.67 21.40
CA LYS A 97 5.53 4.57 20.93
C LYS A 97 6.14 5.95 20.87
N VAL A 98 7.26 6.17 21.51
CA VAL A 98 8.01 7.41 21.42
C VAL A 98 9.48 7.11 21.21
N GLY A 99 10.17 7.94 20.44
CA GLY A 99 11.57 7.74 20.15
C GLY A 99 12.30 9.04 19.79
N VAL A 100 13.61 8.98 19.91
CA VAL A 100 14.52 10.06 19.50
C VAL A 100 15.74 9.46 18.83
N GLY A 101 16.22 10.11 17.79
CA GLY A 101 17.39 9.66 17.02
C GLY A 101 18.35 10.78 16.68
N ALA A 102 19.40 10.42 15.97
CA ALA A 102 20.41 11.38 15.56
C ALA A 102 19.84 12.43 14.57
N GLN A 103 19.01 11.99 13.64
CA GLN A 103 18.33 12.85 12.67
C GLN A 103 16.83 13.03 13.01
N THR A 104 16.24 12.08 13.70
CA THR A 104 14.81 12.06 14.05
C THR A 104 14.57 12.58 15.47
N LEU A 105 13.90 13.74 15.61
CA LEU A 105 13.71 14.44 16.90
C LEU A 105 12.38 15.18 16.98
N PRO A 106 11.37 14.68 17.67
CA PRO A 106 11.10 13.29 18.07
C PRO A 106 10.30 12.51 17.02
N ILE A 107 10.06 11.23 17.28
CA ILE A 107 8.98 10.44 16.68
C ILE A 107 8.03 9.97 17.76
N GLY A 108 6.72 9.99 17.49
CA GLY A 108 5.70 9.53 18.42
C GLY A 108 4.50 8.93 17.70
N ASN A 109 3.96 7.84 18.24
CA ASN A 109 2.73 7.22 17.78
C ASN A 109 1.90 6.79 18.98
N LEU A 110 0.61 7.11 18.95
CA LEU A 110 -0.38 6.70 19.94
C LEU A 110 -1.51 5.97 19.22
N TYR A 111 -1.70 4.72 19.57
CA TYR A 111 -2.82 3.89 19.11
C TYR A 111 -3.75 3.63 20.28
N PHE A 112 -5.05 3.72 20.04
CA PHE A 112 -6.06 3.39 21.02
C PHE A 112 -7.20 2.65 20.34
N ASN A 113 -7.56 1.47 20.87
CA ASN A 113 -8.61 0.62 20.38
C ASN A 113 -9.57 0.27 21.51
N LYS A 114 -10.87 0.39 21.25
CA LYS A 114 -11.91 0.01 22.22
C LYS A 114 -13.10 -0.61 21.50
N SER A 115 -13.51 -1.76 21.98
CA SER A 115 -14.78 -2.40 21.59
C SER A 115 -15.79 -2.23 22.74
N ILE A 116 -16.97 -1.70 22.43
CA ILE A 116 -18.06 -1.52 23.39
C ILE A 116 -19.33 -2.06 22.75
N GLY A 117 -19.70 -3.29 23.08
CA GLY A 117 -20.84 -3.96 22.48
C GLY A 117 -20.69 -4.11 20.95
N GLN A 118 -21.52 -3.40 20.20
CA GLN A 118 -21.52 -3.41 18.74
C GLN A 118 -20.65 -2.29 18.11
N PHE A 119 -20.03 -1.48 18.94
CA PHE A 119 -19.18 -0.39 18.52
C PHE A 119 -17.71 -0.80 18.60
N LEU A 120 -16.98 -0.53 17.55
CA LEU A 120 -15.52 -0.57 17.52
C LEU A 120 -15.00 0.84 17.26
N PHE A 121 -14.18 1.31 18.16
CA PHE A 121 -13.49 2.59 18.04
C PHE A 121 -11.99 2.35 17.95
N ASP A 122 -11.34 2.98 17.00
CA ASP A 122 -9.90 2.96 16.87
C ASP A 122 -9.37 4.36 16.54
N THR A 123 -8.23 4.71 17.12
CA THR A 123 -7.57 5.99 16.86
C THR A 123 -6.07 5.80 16.75
N HIS A 124 -5.45 6.56 15.86
CA HIS A 124 -4.01 6.64 15.70
C HIS A 124 -3.61 8.11 15.58
N ILE A 125 -2.72 8.56 16.45
CA ILE A 125 -2.11 9.90 16.44
C ILE A 125 -0.62 9.73 16.22
N TRP A 126 -0.04 10.52 15.33
CA TRP A 126 1.38 10.44 15.04
C TRP A 126 2.04 11.80 14.91
N GLY A 127 3.33 11.81 15.15
CA GLY A 127 4.20 12.95 14.93
C GLY A 127 5.62 12.51 14.64
N LEU A 128 6.25 13.17 13.69
CA LEU A 128 7.63 12.95 13.29
C LEU A 128 8.27 14.29 12.98
N ASN A 129 9.46 14.52 13.50
CA ASN A 129 10.28 15.66 13.12
C ASN A 129 11.69 15.16 12.76
N VAL A 130 12.14 15.50 11.55
CA VAL A 130 13.47 15.19 11.04
C VAL A 130 14.23 16.48 10.89
N ARG A 131 15.39 16.56 11.57
CA ARG A 131 16.26 17.74 11.49
C ARG A 131 16.90 17.90 10.11
N GLU A 132 17.43 19.06 9.86
CA GLU A 132 18.19 19.33 8.64
C GLU A 132 19.50 18.52 8.64
N TYR A 133 19.56 17.48 7.82
CA TYR A 133 20.77 16.68 7.56
C TYR A 133 21.58 17.21 6.37
N ILE A 134 20.95 18.01 5.54
CA ILE A 134 21.53 18.93 4.55
C ILE A 134 20.82 20.26 4.78
N PRO A 135 21.42 21.41 4.47
CA PRO A 135 20.76 22.71 4.61
C PRO A 135 19.36 22.70 3.98
N ASN A 136 18.34 23.05 4.75
CA ASN A 136 16.93 23.07 4.38
C ASN A 136 16.24 21.70 4.13
N ALA A 137 16.89 20.56 4.34
CA ALA A 137 16.29 19.25 4.08
C ALA A 137 15.43 18.70 5.23
N GLY A 138 15.32 19.41 6.36
CA GLY A 138 14.46 19.03 7.47
C GLY A 138 12.99 19.04 7.08
N TYR A 139 12.21 18.13 7.70
CA TYR A 139 10.77 18.05 7.50
C TYR A 139 10.06 17.58 8.75
N ASN A 140 8.78 17.87 8.84
CA ASN A 140 7.91 17.38 9.90
C ASN A 140 6.61 16.84 9.32
N THR A 141 6.04 15.86 10.00
CA THR A 141 4.70 15.35 9.72
C THR A 141 3.99 15.07 11.02
N SER A 142 2.70 15.36 11.07
CA SER A 142 1.86 15.06 12.22
C SER A 142 0.43 14.80 11.76
N GLY A 143 -0.33 14.08 12.56
CA GLY A 143 -1.71 13.82 12.19
C GLY A 143 -2.44 12.95 13.20
N GLY A 144 -3.69 12.71 12.86
CA GLY A 144 -4.57 11.81 13.58
C GLY A 144 -5.58 11.15 12.66
N LYS A 145 -5.90 9.91 12.96
CA LYS A 145 -6.94 9.13 12.30
C LYS A 145 -7.85 8.55 13.36
N VAL A 146 -9.16 8.64 13.12
CA VAL A 146 -10.18 8.06 13.97
C VAL A 146 -11.08 7.21 13.09
N ASN A 147 -11.30 5.96 13.51
CA ASN A 147 -12.24 5.05 12.88
C ASN A 147 -13.31 4.67 13.90
N PHE A 148 -14.53 4.63 13.44
CA PHE A 148 -15.68 4.23 14.23
C PHE A 148 -16.51 3.26 13.40
N ASN A 149 -16.74 2.04 13.92
CA ASN A 149 -17.55 1.03 13.26
C ASN A 149 -18.71 0.63 14.16
N TYR A 150 -19.89 0.56 13.61
CA TYR A 150 -21.10 0.07 14.27
C TYR A 150 -21.70 -1.07 13.46
N PHE A 151 -21.90 -2.21 14.11
CA PHE A 151 -22.46 -3.41 13.50
C PHE A 151 -23.90 -3.62 13.98
N ILE A 152 -24.86 -3.65 13.04
CA ILE A 152 -26.26 -3.89 13.36
C ILE A 152 -26.48 -5.38 13.62
N ASN A 153 -26.95 -5.69 14.84
CA ASN A 153 -27.13 -7.07 15.33
C ASN A 153 -28.13 -7.86 14.47
N LYS A 154 -27.94 -9.19 14.48
CA LYS A 154 -28.78 -10.21 13.83
C LYS A 154 -30.29 -10.15 14.19
N ARG A 155 -30.65 -9.51 15.28
CA ARG A 155 -32.06 -9.36 15.71
C ARG A 155 -32.86 -8.33 14.90
N ASN A 156 -32.19 -7.44 14.15
CA ASN A 156 -32.87 -6.45 13.32
C ASN A 156 -33.22 -7.07 11.97
N LEU A 157 -34.50 -7.31 11.70
CA LEU A 157 -34.97 -7.96 10.48
C LEU A 157 -34.69 -7.16 9.20
N MET A 158 -34.65 -5.82 9.30
CA MET A 158 -34.54 -4.96 8.12
C MET A 158 -33.10 -4.63 7.71
N PHE A 159 -32.22 -4.44 8.69
CA PHE A 159 -30.82 -4.02 8.47
C PHE A 159 -29.79 -5.00 9.02
N HIS A 160 -30.20 -6.27 9.15
CA HIS A 160 -29.33 -7.31 9.65
C HIS A 160 -28.03 -7.38 8.86
N GLY A 161 -26.90 -7.24 9.58
CA GLY A 161 -25.58 -7.31 9.00
C GLY A 161 -25.11 -6.03 8.30
N LEU A 162 -25.81 -4.92 8.48
CA LEU A 162 -25.33 -3.63 8.05
C LEU A 162 -24.20 -3.17 8.98
N SER A 163 -23.07 -2.78 8.39
CA SER A 163 -21.97 -2.10 9.04
C SER A 163 -22.00 -0.62 8.65
N ILE A 164 -21.97 0.25 9.65
CA ILE A 164 -21.81 1.69 9.49
C ILE A 164 -20.41 2.04 9.91
N LYS A 165 -19.61 2.59 9.00
CA LYS A 165 -18.23 2.96 9.28
C LYS A 165 -18.01 4.43 9.02
N LEU A 166 -17.40 5.10 9.99
CA LEU A 166 -16.97 6.47 9.95
C LEU A 166 -15.44 6.51 10.09
N ASP A 167 -14.76 7.10 9.12
CA ASP A 167 -13.33 7.33 9.18
C ASP A 167 -13.06 8.83 9.04
N ALA A 168 -12.23 9.39 9.91
CA ALA A 168 -11.74 10.75 9.78
C ALA A 168 -10.21 10.75 9.89
N THR A 169 -9.54 11.49 9.02
CA THR A 169 -8.09 11.64 9.02
C THR A 169 -7.74 13.11 8.86
N PHE A 170 -6.84 13.59 9.68
CA PHE A 170 -6.19 14.88 9.55
C PHE A 170 -4.68 14.65 9.56
N ALA A 171 -3.97 15.25 8.60
CA ALA A 171 -2.52 15.19 8.53
C ALA A 171 -1.95 16.54 8.09
N ARG A 172 -0.77 16.86 8.59
CA ARG A 172 0.01 18.01 8.21
C ARG A 172 1.43 17.57 7.92
N GLU A 173 1.99 18.07 6.84
CA GLU A 173 3.37 17.86 6.44
C GLU A 173 4.01 19.20 6.09
N GLY A 174 5.17 19.51 6.68
CA GLY A 174 5.95 20.71 6.40
C GLY A 174 7.36 20.36 5.94
N TYR A 175 7.81 20.94 4.83
CA TYR A 175 9.14 20.73 4.26
C TYR A 175 9.55 21.93 3.40
N LYS A 176 10.83 21.97 3.00
CA LYS A 176 11.34 22.97 2.07
C LYS A 176 11.74 22.34 0.74
N LEU A 177 11.74 23.13 -0.31
CA LEU A 177 12.15 22.73 -1.66
C LEU A 177 13.68 22.80 -1.80
N TYR A 178 14.40 22.14 -0.91
CA TYR A 178 15.84 22.29 -0.72
C TYR A 178 16.70 21.92 -1.94
N GLY A 179 16.17 21.09 -2.85
CA GLY A 179 16.83 20.72 -4.12
C GLY A 179 16.61 21.73 -5.25
N SER A 180 15.84 22.82 -5.02
CA SER A 180 15.52 23.84 -6.02
C SER A 180 16.46 25.03 -5.95
N ILE A 181 16.36 25.93 -6.95
CA ILE A 181 17.07 27.24 -6.96
C ILE A 181 16.64 28.15 -5.80
N SER A 182 15.47 27.84 -5.18
CA SER A 182 14.96 28.54 -3.99
C SER A 182 14.88 27.58 -2.81
N PRO A 183 16.02 27.13 -2.25
CA PRO A 183 16.08 26.02 -1.29
C PRO A 183 15.39 26.32 0.05
N THR A 184 15.16 27.60 0.36
CA THR A 184 14.45 28.05 1.57
C THR A 184 12.93 28.09 1.39
N ALA A 185 12.43 27.94 0.14
CA ALA A 185 11.00 27.95 -0.14
C ALA A 185 10.32 26.79 0.63
N ALA A 186 9.43 27.15 1.56
CA ALA A 186 8.72 26.21 2.40
C ALA A 186 7.40 25.81 1.73
N ARG A 187 7.03 24.55 1.88
CA ARG A 187 5.70 24.03 1.54
C ARG A 187 5.07 23.41 2.78
N GLU A 188 3.82 23.64 2.93
CA GLU A 188 3.01 23.05 4.00
C GLU A 188 1.75 22.45 3.37
N ASN A 189 1.61 21.14 3.53
CA ASN A 189 0.46 20.38 3.07
C ASN A 189 -0.42 20.02 4.26
N ASN A 190 -1.65 20.52 4.26
CA ASN A 190 -2.69 20.15 5.20
C ASN A 190 -3.70 19.25 4.49
N PHE A 191 -3.86 18.04 4.98
CA PHE A 191 -4.74 17.02 4.44
C PHE A 191 -5.85 16.68 5.43
N GLN A 192 -7.09 16.67 4.94
CA GLN A 192 -8.25 16.24 5.70
C GLN A 192 -9.06 15.26 4.86
N LYS A 193 -9.53 14.20 5.48
CA LYS A 193 -10.38 13.20 4.83
C LYS A 193 -11.45 12.73 5.80
N PHE A 194 -12.63 12.59 5.28
CA PHE A 194 -13.79 12.05 5.98
C PHE A 194 -14.46 11.01 5.09
N ASN A 195 -14.79 9.85 5.65
CA ASN A 195 -15.54 8.81 4.96
C ASN A 195 -16.69 8.33 5.83
N LEU A 196 -17.86 8.22 5.25
CA LEU A 196 -19.00 7.54 5.85
C LEU A 196 -19.45 6.43 4.92
N SER A 197 -19.51 5.20 5.41
CA SER A 197 -19.92 4.04 4.61
C SER A 197 -20.97 3.21 5.32
N PHE A 198 -21.90 2.70 4.53
CA PHE A 198 -22.97 1.79 4.90
C PHE A 198 -22.80 0.54 4.03
N ILE A 199 -22.43 -0.58 4.62
CA ILE A 199 -22.05 -1.78 3.87
C ILE A 199 -22.78 -2.97 4.46
N ASN A 200 -23.50 -3.71 3.62
CA ASN A 200 -24.07 -5.01 3.94
C ASN A 200 -23.50 -6.06 2.99
N ARG A 201 -22.63 -6.93 3.52
CA ARG A 201 -21.98 -8.03 2.78
C ARG A 201 -22.23 -9.39 3.40
N LEU A 202 -23.13 -9.50 4.37
CA LEU A 202 -23.49 -10.81 4.91
C LEU A 202 -24.08 -11.69 3.80
N LYS A 203 -23.67 -12.98 3.74
CA LYS A 203 -24.13 -14.03 2.79
C LYS A 203 -25.65 -13.99 2.53
N ARG A 204 -26.08 -13.03 1.78
CA ARG A 204 -27.45 -12.81 1.39
C ARG A 204 -27.55 -12.71 -0.12
N THR A 205 -28.76 -12.97 -0.60
CA THR A 205 -29.12 -12.77 -1.99
C THR A 205 -28.78 -11.36 -2.49
N LEU A 206 -28.92 -10.33 -1.63
CA LEU A 206 -28.60 -8.95 -1.96
C LEU A 206 -27.48 -8.40 -1.05
N ASN A 207 -26.37 -8.05 -1.66
CA ASN A 207 -25.28 -7.29 -1.06
C ASN A 207 -25.28 -5.87 -1.61
N TYR A 208 -25.12 -4.89 -0.74
CA TYR A 208 -25.13 -3.50 -1.14
C TYR A 208 -24.23 -2.64 -0.24
N GLY A 209 -23.80 -1.53 -0.78
CA GLY A 209 -23.08 -0.54 0.00
C GLY A 209 -23.13 0.83 -0.65
N PHE A 210 -23.06 1.82 0.21
CA PHE A 210 -22.99 3.21 -0.17
C PHE A 210 -21.90 3.90 0.65
N LYS A 211 -21.10 4.72 0.01
CA LYS A 211 -20.03 5.46 0.67
C LYS A 211 -20.01 6.90 0.18
N ILE A 212 -19.86 7.82 1.12
CA ILE A 212 -19.59 9.23 0.89
C ILE A 212 -18.20 9.53 1.45
N SER A 213 -17.38 10.21 0.67
CA SER A 213 -16.07 10.68 1.12
C SER A 213 -15.95 12.17 0.83
N GLY A 214 -15.43 12.92 1.79
CA GLY A 214 -14.95 14.28 1.60
C GLY A 214 -13.44 14.33 1.81
N ARG A 215 -12.73 15.06 0.96
CA ARG A 215 -11.28 15.27 1.09
C ARG A 215 -10.95 16.72 0.80
N ASN A 216 -10.10 17.29 1.65
CA ASN A 216 -9.51 18.60 1.46
C ASN A 216 -7.98 18.46 1.49
N VAL A 217 -7.32 19.09 0.52
CA VAL A 217 -5.88 19.26 0.47
C VAL A 217 -5.61 20.75 0.34
N ASN A 218 -4.75 21.27 1.20
CA ASN A 218 -4.41 22.70 1.20
C ASN A 218 -2.88 22.87 1.27
N LEU A 219 -2.30 23.32 0.17
CA LEU A 219 -0.89 23.74 0.08
C LEU A 219 -0.81 25.22 0.42
N THR A 220 -0.70 25.53 1.72
CA THR A 220 -0.85 26.91 2.22
C THR A 220 0.17 27.89 1.67
N LYS A 221 1.37 27.43 1.36
CA LYS A 221 2.45 28.29 0.83
C LYS A 221 2.39 28.46 -0.69
N ASP A 222 1.73 27.55 -1.38
CA ASP A 222 1.56 27.57 -2.84
C ASP A 222 0.21 28.18 -3.25
N ASP A 223 -0.66 28.51 -2.27
CA ASP A 223 -2.02 29.01 -2.50
C ASP A 223 -2.84 28.09 -3.42
N VAL A 224 -2.70 26.76 -3.21
CA VAL A 224 -3.44 25.72 -3.93
C VAL A 224 -4.30 24.94 -2.96
N LYS A 225 -5.59 24.85 -3.24
CA LYS A 225 -6.55 24.12 -2.43
C LYS A 225 -7.41 23.20 -3.29
N GLU A 226 -7.55 21.96 -2.88
CA GLU A 226 -8.46 20.97 -3.48
C GLU A 226 -9.56 20.61 -2.48
N ASN A 227 -10.81 20.69 -2.92
CA ASN A 227 -11.96 20.08 -2.24
C ASN A 227 -12.51 18.99 -3.16
N ARG A 228 -12.62 17.77 -2.67
CA ARG A 228 -13.14 16.64 -3.44
C ARG A 228 -14.19 15.89 -2.65
N TYR A 229 -15.27 15.55 -3.32
CA TYR A 229 -16.36 14.73 -2.80
C TYR A 229 -16.56 13.52 -3.70
N ASP A 230 -16.55 12.34 -3.11
CA ASP A 230 -16.73 11.07 -3.79
C ASP A 230 -17.99 10.39 -3.26
N TRP A 231 -18.81 9.90 -4.16
CA TRP A 231 -19.97 9.06 -3.87
C TRP A 231 -19.78 7.73 -4.57
N SER A 232 -19.82 6.63 -3.83
CA SER A 232 -19.75 5.30 -4.40
C SER A 232 -20.91 4.44 -3.95
N LEU A 233 -21.40 3.62 -4.87
CA LEU A 233 -22.49 2.68 -4.67
C LEU A 233 -22.08 1.34 -5.24
N PHE A 234 -22.35 0.25 -4.53
CA PHE A 234 -22.36 -1.06 -5.13
C PHE A 234 -23.63 -1.83 -4.81
N LEU A 235 -24.08 -2.63 -5.75
CA LEU A 235 -25.19 -3.56 -5.63
C LEU A 235 -24.77 -4.89 -6.24
N LYS A 236 -25.04 -5.99 -5.53
CA LYS A 236 -24.77 -7.34 -6.02
C LYS A 236 -25.93 -8.26 -5.59
N TYR A 237 -26.49 -8.95 -6.55
CA TYR A 237 -27.56 -9.91 -6.31
C TYR A 237 -27.07 -11.30 -6.68
N ASP A 238 -27.07 -12.21 -5.70
CA ASP A 238 -26.59 -13.58 -5.82
C ASP A 238 -27.75 -14.56 -6.06
N PHE A 239 -27.65 -15.38 -7.11
CA PHE A 239 -28.63 -16.43 -7.48
C PHE A 239 -28.02 -17.84 -7.30
N GLY A 240 -27.17 -18.03 -6.35
CA GLY A 240 -26.41 -19.26 -6.15
C GLY A 240 -25.07 -19.22 -6.88
N LEU A 241 -24.91 -19.93 -7.99
CA LEU A 241 -23.66 -19.94 -8.77
C LEU A 241 -23.44 -18.64 -9.57
N PHE A 242 -24.48 -17.85 -9.78
CA PHE A 242 -24.41 -16.62 -10.55
C PHE A 242 -24.69 -15.40 -9.65
N ALA A 243 -24.11 -14.29 -10.00
CA ALA A 243 -24.48 -13.01 -9.44
C ALA A 243 -24.49 -11.92 -10.54
N LEU A 244 -25.38 -10.96 -10.36
CA LEU A 244 -25.38 -9.71 -11.11
C LEU A 244 -24.90 -8.60 -10.20
N GLY A 245 -24.02 -7.74 -10.70
CA GLY A 245 -23.49 -6.67 -9.90
C GLY A 245 -23.37 -5.37 -10.68
N PHE A 246 -23.41 -4.31 -9.91
CA PHE A 246 -23.17 -2.95 -10.36
C PHE A 246 -22.34 -2.21 -9.30
N ASP A 247 -21.30 -1.54 -9.71
CA ASP A 247 -20.60 -0.54 -8.90
C ASP A 247 -20.49 0.77 -9.63
N GLY A 248 -20.58 1.87 -8.91
CA GLY A 248 -20.57 3.20 -9.47
C GLY A 248 -19.84 4.18 -8.56
N LEU A 249 -19.16 5.13 -9.17
CA LEU A 249 -18.40 6.20 -8.54
C LEU A 249 -18.73 7.53 -9.21
N ALA A 250 -19.08 8.53 -8.42
CA ALA A 250 -19.17 9.91 -8.85
C ALA A 250 -18.21 10.75 -8.03
N ILE A 251 -17.49 11.64 -8.68
CA ILE A 251 -16.54 12.56 -8.05
C ILE A 251 -16.90 13.98 -8.47
N SER A 252 -16.96 14.87 -7.50
CA SER A 252 -16.98 16.32 -7.73
C SER A 252 -15.78 16.94 -7.05
N GLN A 253 -15.06 17.77 -7.77
CA GLN A 253 -13.84 18.38 -7.30
C GLN A 253 -13.78 19.85 -7.68
N ASP A 254 -13.38 20.68 -6.71
CA ASP A 254 -13.06 22.08 -6.89
C ASP A 254 -11.57 22.28 -6.61
N VAL A 255 -10.84 22.89 -7.54
CA VAL A 255 -9.43 23.28 -7.37
C VAL A 255 -9.32 24.78 -7.45
N ILE A 256 -8.86 25.40 -6.37
CA ILE A 256 -8.58 26.83 -6.24
C ILE A 256 -7.09 26.99 -6.35
N LYS A 257 -6.64 27.85 -7.26
CA LYS A 257 -5.23 28.21 -7.46
C LYS A 257 -5.02 29.69 -7.23
N ASN A 258 -3.76 30.11 -7.28
CA ASN A 258 -3.36 31.53 -7.23
C ASN A 258 -4.33 32.44 -8.00
N ASN A 259 -4.71 33.55 -7.43
CA ASN A 259 -5.69 34.51 -7.95
C ASN A 259 -7.17 34.12 -7.85
N GLY A 260 -7.51 33.10 -7.06
CA GLY A 260 -8.90 32.71 -6.82
C GLY A 260 -9.59 32.02 -8.01
N ILE A 261 -8.85 31.53 -8.99
CA ILE A 261 -9.41 30.75 -10.10
C ILE A 261 -9.93 29.43 -9.55
N LEU A 262 -11.22 29.20 -9.69
CA LEU A 262 -11.89 27.96 -9.31
C LEU A 262 -12.11 27.10 -10.55
N ASN A 263 -11.41 25.98 -10.62
CA ASN A 263 -11.66 24.94 -11.61
C ASN A 263 -12.54 23.85 -11.01
N LYS A 264 -13.64 23.53 -11.68
CA LYS A 264 -14.59 22.49 -11.28
C LYS A 264 -14.51 21.30 -12.22
N TYR A 265 -14.46 20.12 -11.64
CA TYR A 265 -14.35 18.88 -12.37
C TYR A 265 -15.35 17.86 -11.82
N ASN A 266 -16.02 17.18 -12.72
CA ASN A 266 -16.90 16.07 -12.38
C ASN A 266 -16.41 14.82 -13.14
N TYR A 267 -16.32 13.71 -12.43
CA TYR A 267 -15.97 12.42 -12.99
C TYR A 267 -17.04 11.41 -12.59
N PHE A 268 -17.38 10.54 -13.52
CA PHE A 268 -18.29 9.42 -13.28
C PHE A 268 -17.60 8.14 -13.78
N GLY A 269 -17.70 7.08 -13.00
CA GLY A 269 -17.22 5.77 -13.38
C GLY A 269 -18.12 4.69 -12.83
N GLY A 270 -18.19 3.54 -13.49
CA GLY A 270 -18.95 2.41 -12.99
C GLY A 270 -18.78 1.16 -13.81
N ASN A 271 -19.11 0.04 -13.20
CA ASN A 271 -19.06 -1.28 -13.78
C ASN A 271 -20.41 -1.96 -13.65
N ALA A 272 -20.86 -2.62 -14.71
CA ALA A 272 -21.95 -3.58 -14.66
C ALA A 272 -21.38 -4.96 -15.02
N PHE A 273 -21.66 -5.97 -14.22
CA PHE A 273 -21.02 -7.27 -14.37
C PHE A 273 -21.91 -8.45 -14.02
N VAL A 274 -21.55 -9.58 -14.60
CA VAL A 274 -22.03 -10.91 -14.24
C VAL A 274 -20.86 -11.65 -13.59
N LYS A 275 -21.13 -12.32 -12.49
CA LYS A 275 -20.21 -13.22 -11.80
C LYS A 275 -20.73 -14.64 -11.90
N PHE A 276 -19.85 -15.59 -12.19
CA PHE A 276 -20.06 -17.00 -12.02
C PHE A 276 -19.02 -17.51 -11.01
N ASP A 277 -19.51 -18.14 -9.94
CA ASP A 277 -18.67 -18.56 -8.82
C ASP A 277 -18.93 -20.02 -8.48
N ARG A 278 -17.97 -20.84 -8.83
CA ARG A 278 -17.87 -22.23 -8.38
C ARG A 278 -16.61 -22.33 -7.54
N SER A 279 -16.74 -21.92 -6.29
CA SER A 279 -15.64 -21.61 -5.34
C SER A 279 -14.61 -22.71 -5.14
N ASP A 280 -14.92 -23.95 -5.52
CA ASP A 280 -14.04 -25.12 -5.48
C ASP A 280 -13.20 -25.33 -6.75
N LEU A 281 -13.58 -24.70 -7.88
CA LEU A 281 -12.95 -24.90 -9.18
C LEU A 281 -12.54 -23.61 -9.87
N PHE A 282 -13.48 -22.69 -10.05
CA PHE A 282 -13.19 -21.46 -10.76
C PHE A 282 -14.19 -20.34 -10.47
N TYR A 283 -13.74 -19.15 -10.69
CA TYR A 283 -14.45 -17.90 -10.60
C TYR A 283 -14.29 -17.13 -11.90
N VAL A 284 -15.38 -16.58 -12.41
CA VAL A 284 -15.36 -15.68 -13.58
C VAL A 284 -16.23 -14.47 -13.26
N LYS A 285 -15.68 -13.27 -13.45
CA LYS A 285 -16.41 -12.01 -13.42
C LYS A 285 -16.17 -11.33 -14.77
N ALA A 286 -17.22 -10.98 -15.48
CA ALA A 286 -17.11 -10.27 -16.75
C ALA A 286 -18.14 -9.16 -16.82
N GLY A 287 -17.80 -8.07 -17.46
CA GLY A 287 -18.68 -6.92 -17.49
C GLY A 287 -18.17 -5.80 -18.38
N ILE A 288 -18.73 -4.65 -18.13
CA ILE A 288 -18.51 -3.44 -18.89
C ILE A 288 -18.18 -2.31 -17.93
N HIS A 289 -17.10 -1.62 -18.22
CA HIS A 289 -16.69 -0.39 -17.55
C HIS A 289 -17.12 0.82 -18.37
N TYR A 290 -17.70 1.80 -17.71
CA TYR A 290 -17.94 3.14 -18.26
C TYR A 290 -17.33 4.19 -17.37
N SER A 291 -16.72 5.21 -17.96
CA SER A 291 -16.26 6.39 -17.23
C SER A 291 -16.33 7.64 -18.09
N GLY A 292 -16.47 8.80 -17.46
CA GLY A 292 -16.56 10.08 -18.16
C GLY A 292 -16.16 11.26 -17.31
N GLN A 293 -15.58 12.26 -17.97
CA GLN A 293 -15.22 13.56 -17.41
C GLN A 293 -15.50 14.64 -18.46
N GLY A 294 -16.45 15.50 -18.18
CA GLY A 294 -16.87 16.53 -19.17
C GLY A 294 -17.36 15.89 -20.47
N SER A 295 -16.72 16.25 -21.59
CA SER A 295 -16.99 15.68 -22.91
C SER A 295 -16.26 14.34 -23.19
N ASN A 296 -15.29 13.97 -22.34
CA ASN A 296 -14.53 12.75 -22.51
C ASN A 296 -15.27 11.58 -21.89
N SER A 297 -15.48 10.51 -22.67
CA SER A 297 -16.06 9.27 -22.18
C SER A 297 -15.23 8.08 -22.63
N PHE A 298 -15.24 7.03 -21.85
CA PHE A 298 -14.55 5.80 -22.11
C PHE A 298 -15.42 4.61 -21.75
N PHE A 299 -15.44 3.63 -22.63
CA PHE A 299 -16.18 2.40 -22.47
C PHE A 299 -15.27 1.21 -22.80
N SER A 300 -15.23 0.21 -21.94
CA SER A 300 -14.38 -0.97 -22.11
C SER A 300 -15.02 -2.21 -21.50
N PRO A 301 -14.90 -3.38 -22.14
CA PRO A 301 -15.16 -4.65 -21.47
C PRO A 301 -14.08 -4.93 -20.44
N PHE A 302 -14.42 -5.74 -19.45
CA PHE A 302 -13.45 -6.31 -18.51
C PHE A 302 -13.82 -7.75 -18.18
N ALA A 303 -12.82 -8.54 -17.81
CA ALA A 303 -13.00 -9.92 -17.38
C ALA A 303 -11.91 -10.30 -16.36
N ASP A 304 -12.31 -10.96 -15.29
CA ASP A 304 -11.45 -11.55 -14.28
C ASP A 304 -11.77 -13.04 -14.19
N VAL A 305 -10.74 -13.87 -14.21
CA VAL A 305 -10.85 -15.33 -14.13
C VAL A 305 -9.89 -15.82 -13.06
N SER A 306 -10.38 -16.63 -12.16
CA SER A 306 -9.56 -17.38 -11.20
C SER A 306 -9.85 -18.86 -11.36
N PHE A 307 -8.81 -19.67 -11.43
CA PHE A 307 -8.90 -21.11 -11.55
C PHE A 307 -8.10 -21.77 -10.42
N PHE A 308 -8.76 -22.62 -9.63
CA PHE A 308 -8.14 -23.36 -8.53
C PHE A 308 -7.70 -24.73 -9.03
N VAL A 309 -6.40 -24.86 -9.33
CA VAL A 309 -5.80 -26.10 -9.82
C VAL A 309 -5.81 -27.17 -8.72
N THR A 310 -5.46 -26.75 -7.53
CA THR A 310 -5.53 -27.51 -6.27
C THR A 310 -6.00 -26.60 -5.16
N ARG A 311 -6.09 -27.13 -3.92
CA ARG A 311 -6.39 -26.29 -2.75
C ARG A 311 -5.31 -25.22 -2.51
N ASP A 312 -4.09 -25.51 -2.92
CA ASP A 312 -2.91 -24.68 -2.63
C ASP A 312 -2.44 -23.88 -3.85
N VAL A 313 -2.95 -24.16 -5.05
CA VAL A 313 -2.52 -23.51 -6.30
C VAL A 313 -3.71 -22.86 -7.00
N SER A 314 -3.61 -21.57 -7.24
CA SER A 314 -4.58 -20.82 -8.03
C SER A 314 -3.90 -20.03 -9.15
N ILE A 315 -4.61 -19.88 -10.26
CA ILE A 315 -4.20 -19.13 -11.43
C ILE A 315 -5.20 -18.01 -11.66
N PHE A 316 -4.71 -16.81 -11.92
CA PHE A 316 -5.51 -15.64 -12.17
C PHE A 316 -5.20 -15.08 -13.55
N ALA A 317 -6.22 -14.61 -14.24
CA ALA A 317 -6.07 -13.85 -15.46
C ALA A 317 -7.07 -12.71 -15.47
N SER A 318 -6.68 -11.53 -15.90
CA SER A 318 -7.60 -10.42 -16.05
C SER A 318 -7.36 -9.62 -17.31
N TYR A 319 -8.45 -9.09 -17.85
CA TYR A 319 -8.47 -8.07 -18.87
C TYR A 319 -9.25 -6.87 -18.37
N TYR A 320 -8.66 -5.69 -18.43
CA TYR A 320 -9.26 -4.47 -17.95
C TYR A 320 -8.90 -3.28 -18.85
N GLY A 321 -9.87 -2.42 -19.11
CA GLY A 321 -9.67 -1.07 -19.59
C GLY A 321 -10.41 -0.11 -18.68
N GLY A 322 -9.83 1.04 -18.38
CA GLY A 322 -10.45 1.97 -17.44
C GLY A 322 -9.76 3.31 -17.43
N THR A 323 -10.25 4.17 -16.58
CA THR A 323 -9.71 5.51 -16.42
C THR A 323 -9.46 5.81 -14.96
N GLU A 324 -8.49 6.65 -14.70
CA GLU A 324 -8.14 7.13 -13.37
C GLU A 324 -8.18 8.66 -13.37
N PHE A 325 -8.84 9.21 -12.35
CA PHE A 325 -8.94 10.65 -12.14
C PHE A 325 -7.91 11.07 -11.09
N LEU A 326 -6.76 11.55 -11.57
CA LEU A 326 -5.64 11.97 -10.74
C LEU A 326 -5.83 13.42 -10.27
N THR A 327 -5.50 13.66 -9.01
CA THR A 327 -5.78 14.91 -8.30
C THR A 327 -4.54 15.45 -7.62
N VAL A 328 -4.60 16.65 -7.08
CA VAL A 328 -3.51 17.28 -6.31
C VAL A 328 -2.97 16.33 -5.24
N ASN A 329 -3.85 15.61 -4.54
CA ASN A 329 -3.43 14.61 -3.56
C ASN A 329 -2.60 13.46 -4.16
N ASN A 330 -2.95 13.00 -5.37
CA ASN A 330 -2.17 11.97 -6.06
C ASN A 330 -0.80 12.51 -6.45
N PHE A 331 -0.72 13.77 -6.90
CA PHE A 331 0.54 14.41 -7.27
C PHE A 331 1.48 14.55 -6.07
N ILE A 332 0.97 15.02 -4.91
CA ILE A 332 1.74 15.13 -3.67
C ILE A 332 2.26 13.75 -3.24
N ALA A 333 1.39 12.75 -3.28
CA ALA A 333 1.75 11.38 -2.89
C ALA A 333 2.82 10.78 -3.81
N THR A 334 2.81 11.14 -5.10
CA THR A 334 3.78 10.66 -6.07
C THR A 334 5.08 11.46 -5.99
N ASN A 335 5.01 12.79 -6.10
CA ASN A 335 6.16 13.67 -6.00
C ASN A 335 5.81 14.95 -5.26
N ARG A 336 6.18 15.05 -3.98
CA ARG A 336 5.89 16.23 -3.16
C ARG A 336 6.57 17.52 -3.66
N TYR A 337 7.56 17.42 -4.52
CA TYR A 337 8.33 18.55 -5.05
C TYR A 337 7.81 19.06 -6.41
N TYR A 338 6.60 18.63 -6.81
CA TYR A 338 5.99 19.08 -8.07
C TYR A 338 5.61 20.57 -8.02
N LYS A 339 5.45 21.17 -9.20
CA LYS A 339 5.06 22.58 -9.37
C LYS A 339 3.54 22.74 -9.22
N ALA A 340 3.11 23.11 -8.03
CA ALA A 340 1.71 23.10 -7.65
C ALA A 340 0.84 24.11 -8.45
N ALA A 341 1.40 25.25 -8.85
CA ALA A 341 0.65 26.30 -9.54
C ALA A 341 0.14 25.90 -10.94
N ASP A 342 0.83 24.98 -11.61
CA ASP A 342 0.53 24.61 -13.00
C ASP A 342 -0.33 23.35 -13.13
N VAL A 343 -0.73 22.76 -12.01
CA VAL A 343 -1.42 21.47 -12.01
C VAL A 343 -2.90 21.63 -12.32
N ASP A 344 -3.33 20.99 -13.40
CA ASP A 344 -4.72 20.65 -13.67
C ASP A 344 -4.98 19.18 -13.39
N ASN A 345 -6.23 18.79 -13.31
CA ASN A 345 -6.57 17.39 -13.13
C ASN A 345 -6.15 16.56 -14.35
N VAL A 346 -5.74 15.36 -14.07
CA VAL A 346 -5.35 14.40 -15.09
C VAL A 346 -6.39 13.28 -15.16
N PHE A 347 -6.87 13.06 -16.37
CA PHE A 347 -7.71 11.95 -16.74
C PHE A 347 -6.84 10.92 -17.47
N GLN A 348 -6.22 10.02 -16.69
CA GLN A 348 -5.39 8.95 -17.23
C GLN A 348 -6.28 7.81 -17.72
N ARG A 349 -6.00 7.27 -18.91
CA ARG A 349 -6.74 6.18 -19.50
C ARG A 349 -5.82 4.98 -19.73
N THR A 350 -6.19 3.85 -19.17
CA THR A 350 -5.68 2.54 -19.53
C THR A 350 -6.55 1.98 -20.63
N SER A 351 -6.06 1.99 -21.86
CA SER A 351 -6.83 1.50 -23.02
C SER A 351 -7.02 -0.01 -22.96
N SER A 352 -6.01 -0.73 -22.51
CA SER A 352 -6.08 -2.17 -22.26
C SER A 352 -5.00 -2.57 -21.26
N LYS A 353 -5.34 -3.49 -20.37
CA LYS A 353 -4.42 -4.18 -19.48
C LYS A 353 -4.76 -5.66 -19.48
N ILE A 354 -3.78 -6.49 -19.75
CA ILE A 354 -3.87 -7.95 -19.64
C ILE A 354 -2.91 -8.36 -18.55
N SER A 355 -3.37 -9.13 -17.59
CA SER A 355 -2.50 -9.66 -16.54
C SER A 355 -2.77 -11.13 -16.27
N GLY A 356 -1.74 -11.83 -15.82
CA GLY A 356 -1.81 -13.21 -15.37
C GLY A 356 -0.93 -13.42 -14.15
N ALA A 357 -1.38 -14.22 -13.20
CA ALA A 357 -0.65 -14.53 -11.99
C ALA A 357 -0.90 -15.97 -11.54
N ILE A 358 0.08 -16.53 -10.85
CA ILE A 358 -0.02 -17.82 -10.18
C ILE A 358 0.25 -17.59 -8.70
N LYS A 359 -0.63 -18.13 -7.86
CA LYS A 359 -0.48 -18.15 -6.41
C LYS A 359 -0.36 -19.58 -5.92
N TYR A 360 0.62 -19.82 -5.06
CA TYR A 360 0.77 -21.03 -4.26
C TYR A 360 0.68 -20.66 -2.78
N GLU A 361 -0.19 -21.32 -2.03
CA GLU A 361 -0.37 -21.12 -0.60
C GLU A 361 -0.37 -22.47 0.11
N TYR A 362 0.57 -22.67 1.03
CA TYR A 362 0.68 -23.87 1.83
C TYR A 362 0.43 -23.55 3.31
N GLU A 363 -0.68 -24.05 3.86
CA GLU A 363 -1.04 -24.02 5.29
C GLU A 363 -0.83 -22.68 6.01
N ARG A 364 -0.93 -21.53 5.33
CA ARG A 364 -0.61 -20.20 5.87
C ARG A 364 0.87 -20.04 6.31
N LEU A 365 1.71 -21.05 6.05
CA LEU A 365 3.14 -21.01 6.34
C LEU A 365 3.93 -20.41 5.20
N LEU A 366 3.56 -20.74 3.98
CA LEU A 366 4.24 -20.28 2.77
C LEU A 366 3.22 -19.78 1.75
N GLU A 367 3.41 -18.55 1.30
CA GLU A 367 2.69 -18.00 0.17
C GLU A 367 3.69 -17.54 -0.87
N ILE A 368 3.51 -17.98 -2.11
CA ILE A 368 4.26 -17.56 -3.28
C ILE A 368 3.28 -17.03 -4.31
N ASN A 369 3.56 -15.86 -4.82
CA ASN A 369 2.70 -15.19 -5.79
C ASN A 369 3.58 -14.52 -6.85
N GLY A 370 3.30 -14.77 -8.11
CA GLY A 370 4.04 -14.18 -9.22
C GLY A 370 3.18 -14.00 -10.45
N GLY A 371 3.44 -12.95 -11.19
CA GLY A 371 2.65 -12.66 -12.38
C GLY A 371 3.27 -11.65 -13.33
N VAL A 372 2.55 -11.42 -14.42
CA VAL A 372 2.92 -10.49 -15.49
C VAL A 372 1.72 -9.64 -15.86
N ALA A 373 1.97 -8.38 -16.21
CA ALA A 373 0.95 -7.49 -16.76
C ALA A 373 1.51 -6.70 -17.96
N PHE A 374 0.67 -6.54 -18.97
CA PHE A 374 0.91 -5.69 -20.14
C PHE A 374 -0.19 -4.65 -20.22
N SER A 375 0.17 -3.37 -20.33
CA SER A 375 -0.78 -2.27 -20.36
C SER A 375 -0.45 -1.27 -21.45
N LYS A 376 -1.50 -0.69 -22.05
CA LYS A 376 -1.41 0.49 -22.90
C LYS A 376 -2.13 1.65 -22.23
N LEU A 377 -1.42 2.75 -22.03
CA LEU A 377 -1.91 3.91 -21.31
C LEU A 377 -1.90 5.15 -22.20
N ASN A 378 -2.94 5.95 -22.08
CA ASN A 378 -3.04 7.26 -22.71
C ASN A 378 -3.18 8.33 -21.62
N SER A 379 -2.66 9.51 -21.88
CA SER A 379 -2.59 10.60 -20.91
C SER A 379 -1.87 10.17 -19.62
N TYR A 380 -0.79 9.40 -19.79
CA TYR A 380 0.02 8.92 -18.69
C TYR A 380 0.75 10.07 -18.02
N LEU A 381 0.60 10.17 -16.70
CA LEU A 381 1.22 11.20 -15.88
C LEU A 381 2.69 10.86 -15.62
N TYR A 382 3.57 11.83 -15.83
CA TYR A 382 4.95 11.76 -15.37
C TYR A 382 5.45 13.10 -14.86
N PHE A 383 6.54 13.06 -14.11
CA PHE A 383 7.20 14.24 -13.56
C PHE A 383 8.56 14.42 -14.23
N GLU A 384 8.90 15.66 -14.55
CA GLU A 384 10.19 16.01 -15.13
C GLU A 384 10.69 17.30 -14.50
N ASP A 385 11.96 17.33 -14.14
CA ASP A 385 12.59 18.54 -13.62
C ASP A 385 12.94 19.45 -14.79
N ASN A 386 12.39 20.65 -14.78
CA ASN A 386 12.85 21.68 -15.67
C ASN A 386 14.29 22.07 -15.26
N LEU A 387 15.23 21.92 -16.16
CA LEU A 387 16.70 21.85 -15.99
C LEU A 387 17.36 22.81 -14.97
N VAL A 388 16.66 23.81 -14.49
CA VAL A 388 17.18 24.88 -13.63
C VAL A 388 16.53 24.90 -12.24
N ASP A 389 15.32 24.34 -12.07
CA ASP A 389 14.47 24.68 -10.93
C ASP A 389 14.55 23.72 -9.74
N GLY A 390 14.81 22.43 -9.94
CA GLY A 390 14.61 21.41 -8.90
C GLY A 390 13.16 21.34 -8.39
N ILE A 391 12.21 21.83 -9.18
CA ILE A 391 10.77 21.71 -9.00
C ILE A 391 10.23 21.00 -10.23
N PHE A 392 9.36 20.00 -10.02
CA PHE A 392 8.98 19.08 -11.08
C PHE A 392 7.69 19.52 -11.76
N ASP A 393 7.73 19.67 -13.06
CA ASP A 393 6.54 19.87 -13.88
C ASP A 393 5.73 18.56 -13.93
N VAL A 394 4.41 18.70 -13.98
CA VAL A 394 3.46 17.60 -14.17
C VAL A 394 3.15 17.51 -15.66
N ASN A 395 3.59 16.46 -16.30
CA ASN A 395 3.47 16.26 -17.74
C ASN A 395 2.58 15.06 -18.08
N LEU A 396 1.97 15.12 -19.24
CA LEU A 396 1.15 14.04 -19.80
C LEU A 396 1.77 13.54 -21.09
N ILE A 397 1.80 12.24 -21.27
CA ILE A 397 2.24 11.60 -22.49
C ILE A 397 1.23 10.54 -22.93
N ASN A 398 0.99 10.46 -24.24
CA ASN A 398 0.10 9.44 -24.82
C ASN A 398 0.93 8.25 -25.30
N ASP A 399 0.21 7.14 -25.55
CA ASP A 399 0.76 5.91 -26.13
C ASP A 399 1.98 5.37 -25.35
N VAL A 400 1.75 5.14 -24.06
CA VAL A 400 2.71 4.50 -23.18
C VAL A 400 2.43 3.02 -23.10
N ASP A 401 3.43 2.21 -23.41
CA ASP A 401 3.42 0.76 -23.20
C ASP A 401 4.11 0.44 -21.87
N ARG A 402 3.45 -0.37 -21.05
CA ARG A 402 4.00 -0.86 -19.78
C ARG A 402 3.94 -2.38 -19.76
N MET A 403 5.09 -2.99 -19.50
CA MET A 403 5.23 -4.39 -19.12
C MET A 403 5.70 -4.44 -17.66
N ALA A 404 5.09 -5.26 -16.84
CA ALA A 404 5.50 -5.45 -15.45
C ALA A 404 5.48 -6.93 -15.08
N LEU A 405 6.49 -7.35 -14.32
CA LEU A 405 6.63 -8.67 -13.72
C LEU A 405 6.74 -8.48 -12.22
N PHE A 406 6.05 -9.29 -11.45
CA PHE A 406 6.18 -9.26 -10.00
C PHE A 406 6.33 -10.67 -9.43
N PHE A 407 7.02 -10.76 -8.32
CA PHE A 407 7.17 -11.98 -7.54
C PHE A 407 7.19 -11.65 -6.06
N ASN A 408 6.34 -12.31 -5.30
CA ASN A 408 6.25 -12.17 -3.85
C ASN A 408 6.40 -13.53 -3.19
N ILE A 409 7.07 -13.56 -2.07
CA ILE A 409 7.13 -14.73 -1.19
C ILE A 409 6.90 -14.28 0.26
N THR A 410 6.01 -14.96 0.95
CA THR A 410 5.79 -14.81 2.38
C THR A 410 6.00 -16.17 3.03
N PHE A 411 6.88 -16.22 4.03
CA PHE A 411 7.11 -17.40 4.82
C PHE A 411 6.95 -17.04 6.30
N ASN A 412 6.05 -17.72 6.99
CA ASN A 412 5.67 -17.39 8.35
C ASN A 412 5.63 -18.65 9.20
N THR A 413 6.68 -18.90 9.96
CA THR A 413 6.73 -20.05 10.87
C THR A 413 7.05 -19.61 12.29
N PRO A 414 6.51 -20.29 13.31
CA PRO A 414 6.87 -19.99 14.69
C PRO A 414 8.36 -20.22 14.99
N LEU A 415 8.99 -21.20 14.32
CA LEU A 415 10.36 -21.61 14.59
C LEU A 415 11.39 -20.73 13.88
N TYR A 416 11.13 -20.36 12.62
CA TYR A 416 12.10 -19.65 11.76
C TYR A 416 11.74 -18.18 11.55
N GLY A 417 10.67 -17.70 12.22
CA GLY A 417 10.21 -16.33 12.08
C GLY A 417 9.42 -16.05 10.81
N LYS A 418 9.39 -14.78 10.43
CA LYS A 418 8.61 -14.28 9.29
C LYS A 418 9.56 -13.68 8.26
N LEU A 419 9.46 -14.17 7.03
CA LEU A 419 10.20 -13.65 5.88
C LEU A 419 9.19 -13.15 4.86
N TYR A 420 9.49 -12.02 4.30
CA TYR A 420 8.81 -11.49 3.14
C TYR A 420 9.84 -11.01 2.12
N ALA A 421 9.61 -11.32 0.86
CA ALA A 421 10.36 -10.77 -0.25
C ALA A 421 9.40 -10.38 -1.38
N ASN A 422 9.68 -9.23 -1.97
CA ASN A 422 8.99 -8.72 -3.14
C ASN A 422 10.03 -8.31 -4.17
N VAL A 423 9.81 -8.69 -5.41
CA VAL A 423 10.61 -8.28 -6.57
C VAL A 423 9.65 -7.81 -7.64
N GLU A 424 9.93 -6.65 -8.21
CA GLU A 424 9.19 -6.12 -9.34
C GLU A 424 10.15 -5.65 -10.44
N MET A 425 9.83 -6.01 -11.67
CA MET A 425 10.51 -5.54 -12.87
C MET A 425 9.47 -4.88 -13.76
N GLN A 426 9.74 -3.67 -14.24
CA GLN A 426 8.86 -3.00 -15.17
C GLN A 426 9.64 -2.31 -16.28
N ASP A 427 9.01 -2.22 -17.43
CA ASP A 427 9.48 -1.47 -18.58
C ASP A 427 8.35 -0.56 -19.04
N VAL A 428 8.51 0.75 -18.85
CA VAL A 428 7.51 1.76 -19.16
C VAL A 428 8.10 2.69 -20.21
N LYS A 429 7.56 2.65 -21.41
CA LYS A 429 8.08 3.37 -22.59
C LYS A 429 7.00 4.11 -23.34
N ASN A 430 7.37 5.24 -23.92
CA ASN A 430 6.52 5.92 -24.90
C ASN A 430 6.65 5.28 -26.29
N SER A 431 5.85 5.74 -27.25
CA SER A 431 5.89 5.30 -28.64
C SER A 431 7.23 5.45 -29.35
N ALA A 432 8.09 6.37 -28.88
CA ALA A 432 9.47 6.54 -29.38
C ALA A 432 10.48 5.59 -28.72
N GLY A 433 10.04 4.67 -27.85
CA GLY A 433 10.90 3.74 -27.13
C GLY A 433 11.67 4.34 -25.97
N LYS A 434 11.42 5.61 -25.59
CA LYS A 434 12.04 6.26 -24.46
C LYS A 434 11.38 5.85 -23.15
N LYS A 435 12.18 5.56 -22.12
CA LYS A 435 11.69 5.24 -20.77
C LYS A 435 11.08 6.48 -20.12
N ILE A 436 9.98 6.27 -19.42
CA ILE A 436 9.32 7.35 -18.66
C ILE A 436 10.19 7.71 -17.44
N PRO A 437 10.40 9.02 -17.15
CA PRO A 437 11.18 9.47 -16.01
C PRO A 437 10.67 8.94 -14.68
N TYR A 438 11.58 8.73 -13.72
CA TYR A 438 11.32 8.28 -12.35
C TYR A 438 10.55 6.95 -12.23
N THR A 439 10.58 6.12 -13.28
CA THR A 439 10.04 4.76 -13.25
C THR A 439 11.20 3.74 -13.16
N PRO A 440 11.54 3.23 -11.98
CA PRO A 440 12.63 2.26 -11.83
C PRO A 440 12.28 0.96 -12.56
N THR A 441 13.25 0.43 -13.32
CA THR A 441 13.06 -0.82 -14.08
C THR A 441 13.02 -2.04 -13.17
N PHE A 442 13.73 -1.99 -12.04
CA PHE A 442 13.79 -3.06 -11.08
C PHE A 442 13.72 -2.53 -9.65
N THR A 443 12.86 -3.13 -8.86
CA THR A 443 12.77 -2.89 -7.41
C THR A 443 12.75 -4.22 -6.67
N ALA A 444 13.37 -4.26 -5.50
CA ALA A 444 13.33 -5.42 -4.63
C ALA A 444 13.21 -4.96 -3.18
N SER A 445 12.42 -5.66 -2.40
CA SER A 445 12.34 -5.50 -0.97
C SER A 445 12.37 -6.86 -0.28
N PHE A 446 13.00 -6.89 0.88
CA PHE A 446 13.11 -8.07 1.71
C PHE A 446 12.93 -7.65 3.16
N SER A 447 12.17 -8.39 3.92
CA SER A 447 12.00 -8.17 5.35
C SER A 447 12.04 -9.52 6.08
N TYR A 448 12.82 -9.58 7.13
CA TYR A 448 12.91 -10.75 7.99
C TYR A 448 12.71 -10.34 9.45
N THR A 449 11.78 -10.98 10.11
CA THR A 449 11.46 -10.75 11.52
C THR A 449 11.66 -12.06 12.29
N TYR A 450 12.42 -12.01 13.36
CA TYR A 450 12.73 -13.16 14.19
C TYR A 450 12.67 -12.84 15.68
N SER A 451 12.07 -13.72 16.46
CA SER A 451 12.07 -13.65 17.93
C SER A 451 13.24 -14.47 18.45
N PHE A 452 14.33 -13.81 18.84
CA PHE A 452 15.53 -14.47 19.39
C PHE A 452 15.25 -15.13 20.75
N THR A 453 14.40 -14.47 21.54
CA THR A 453 13.85 -14.96 22.80
C THR A 453 12.40 -14.53 22.91
N ASN A 454 11.72 -14.91 23.99
CA ASN A 454 10.35 -14.43 24.26
C ASN A 454 10.27 -12.90 24.42
N ASP A 455 11.39 -12.27 24.76
CA ASP A 455 11.45 -10.84 25.05
C ASP A 455 12.19 -10.03 23.98
N LEU A 456 13.02 -10.68 23.15
CA LEU A 456 13.84 -10.02 22.14
C LEU A 456 13.37 -10.36 20.73
N LEU A 457 12.87 -9.37 20.01
CA LEU A 457 12.50 -9.44 18.61
C LEU A 457 13.43 -8.56 17.78
N GLY A 458 13.86 -9.08 16.65
CA GLY A 458 14.62 -8.34 15.65
C GLY A 458 13.92 -8.37 14.30
N LYS A 459 14.03 -7.28 13.55
CA LYS A 459 13.56 -7.15 12.17
C LYS A 459 14.65 -6.50 11.34
N THR A 460 14.89 -7.05 10.15
CA THR A 460 15.79 -6.46 9.16
C THR A 460 15.03 -6.22 7.88
N GLU A 461 15.21 -5.06 7.28
CA GLU A 461 14.61 -4.69 6.00
C GLU A 461 15.69 -4.30 5.01
N PHE A 462 15.54 -4.74 3.75
CA PHE A 462 16.37 -4.35 2.62
C PHE A 462 15.45 -3.81 1.54
N LYS A 463 15.83 -2.68 0.94
CA LYS A 463 15.14 -2.10 -0.22
C LYS A 463 16.18 -1.75 -1.26
N TYR A 464 15.95 -2.18 -2.48
CA TYR A 464 16.77 -1.85 -3.64
C TYR A 464 15.91 -1.26 -4.74
N PHE A 465 16.39 -0.18 -5.33
CA PHE A 465 15.79 0.46 -6.50
C PHE A 465 16.88 0.64 -7.55
N GLU A 466 16.62 0.17 -8.75
CA GLU A 466 17.53 0.41 -9.88
C GLU A 466 17.48 1.89 -10.28
N GLY A 467 18.61 2.40 -10.75
CA GLY A 467 18.69 3.76 -11.27
C GLY A 467 17.74 3.99 -12.44
N ASN A 468 17.08 5.12 -12.42
CA ASN A 468 16.09 5.53 -13.42
C ASN A 468 16.49 6.82 -14.13
N TYR A 469 15.78 7.16 -15.21
CA TYR A 469 15.99 8.42 -15.90
C TYR A 469 15.22 9.55 -15.22
N ALA A 470 15.81 10.74 -15.18
CA ALA A 470 15.21 11.94 -14.62
C ALA A 470 14.56 12.84 -15.69
N ASN A 471 14.75 12.52 -16.98
CA ASN A 471 14.19 13.25 -18.11
C ASN A 471 13.71 12.30 -19.21
N LEU A 472 12.77 12.77 -20.03
CA LEU A 472 12.15 11.99 -21.10
C LEU A 472 13.13 11.65 -22.23
N GLU A 473 14.14 12.47 -22.49
CA GLU A 473 15.20 12.20 -23.45
C GLU A 473 16.09 11.03 -23.06
N ASN A 474 16.02 10.58 -21.81
CA ASN A 474 16.86 9.53 -21.24
C ASN A 474 18.37 9.86 -21.25
N THR A 475 18.72 11.12 -21.14
CA THR A 475 20.12 11.60 -21.10
C THR A 475 20.65 11.73 -19.67
N LEU A 476 19.76 11.97 -18.70
CA LEU A 476 20.11 12.11 -17.29
C LEU A 476 19.62 10.88 -16.52
N LYS A 477 20.57 10.09 -16.00
CA LYS A 477 20.28 8.90 -15.21
C LYS A 477 20.63 9.14 -13.74
N LEU A 478 19.68 8.87 -12.84
CA LEU A 478 19.93 8.80 -11.41
C LEU A 478 20.54 7.43 -11.04
N PRO A 479 21.45 7.38 -10.07
CA PRO A 479 21.97 6.11 -9.56
C PRO A 479 20.85 5.32 -8.87
N GLY A 480 20.96 4.01 -8.92
CA GLY A 480 20.15 3.15 -8.06
C GLY A 480 20.57 3.31 -6.61
N TYR A 481 19.68 2.96 -5.71
CA TYR A 481 20.00 3.00 -4.29
C TYR A 481 19.62 1.71 -3.56
N PHE A 482 20.31 1.49 -2.47
CA PHE A 482 20.10 0.38 -1.57
C PHE A 482 19.95 0.95 -0.14
N ASN A 483 18.87 0.58 0.51
CA ASN A 483 18.63 0.93 1.90
C ASN A 483 18.51 -0.34 2.74
N MET A 484 19.17 -0.35 3.90
CA MET A 484 19.09 -1.39 4.90
C MET A 484 18.73 -0.79 6.24
N SER A 485 17.72 -1.36 6.89
CA SER A 485 17.27 -0.93 8.22
C SER A 485 17.20 -2.13 9.16
N ILE A 486 17.52 -1.91 10.43
CA ILE A 486 17.44 -2.90 11.50
C ILE A 486 16.58 -2.33 12.61
N TYR A 487 15.64 -3.11 13.09
CA TYR A 487 14.80 -2.81 14.24
C TYR A 487 14.97 -3.90 15.30
N LEU A 488 15.20 -3.49 16.52
CA LEU A 488 15.27 -4.35 17.69
C LEU A 488 14.25 -3.89 18.72
N ARG A 489 13.55 -4.84 19.34
CA ARG A 489 12.58 -4.60 20.41
C ARG A 489 12.84 -5.57 21.55
N TYR A 490 13.02 -5.04 22.76
CA TYR A 490 13.23 -5.82 23.98
C TYR A 490 12.13 -5.50 25.00
N ASN A 491 11.39 -6.52 25.41
CA ASN A 491 10.36 -6.40 26.47
C ASN A 491 11.02 -6.36 27.82
N ILE A 492 10.93 -5.24 28.54
CA ILE A 492 11.37 -5.12 29.94
C ILE A 492 10.32 -5.76 30.86
N THR A 493 9.06 -5.49 30.56
CA THR A 493 7.87 -6.08 31.20
C THR A 493 6.80 -6.32 30.16
N GLN A 494 5.68 -6.97 30.52
CA GLN A 494 4.57 -7.16 29.57
C GLN A 494 4.08 -5.86 28.92
N PRO A 495 3.88 -4.73 29.65
CA PRO A 495 3.42 -3.49 29.06
C PRO A 495 4.55 -2.61 28.49
N LEU A 496 5.81 -2.83 28.85
CA LEU A 496 6.91 -1.92 28.55
C LEU A 496 8.01 -2.59 27.74
N ALA A 497 8.35 -2.00 26.60
CA ALA A 497 9.48 -2.41 25.78
C ALA A 497 10.37 -1.22 25.43
N VAL A 498 11.65 -1.48 25.22
CA VAL A 498 12.59 -0.54 24.60
C VAL A 498 12.86 -0.96 23.17
N THR A 499 13.09 0.01 22.31
CA THR A 499 13.36 -0.21 20.89
C THR A 499 14.62 0.50 20.45
N ALA A 500 15.29 -0.08 19.47
CA ALA A 500 16.39 0.55 18.76
C ALA A 500 16.16 0.32 17.26
N THR A 501 16.18 1.40 16.49
CA THR A 501 16.08 1.36 15.02
C THR A 501 17.33 1.97 14.42
N ILE A 502 17.94 1.26 13.49
CA ILE A 502 19.00 1.79 12.64
C ILE A 502 18.40 1.92 11.24
N ASP A 503 18.38 3.12 10.70
CA ASP A 503 17.86 3.40 9.38
C ASP A 503 19.02 3.83 8.46
N ASN A 504 18.96 3.43 7.18
CA ASN A 504 20.03 3.61 6.20
C ASN A 504 21.41 3.19 6.77
N LEU A 505 21.52 1.94 7.23
CA LEU A 505 22.70 1.37 7.89
C LEU A 505 23.99 1.58 7.08
N LEU A 506 23.93 1.53 5.76
CA LEU A 506 25.05 1.70 4.88
C LEU A 506 25.42 3.16 4.61
N ASN A 507 24.64 4.10 5.14
CA ASN A 507 24.80 5.54 4.95
C ASN A 507 24.92 5.95 3.47
N ASN A 508 24.18 5.28 2.59
CA ASN A 508 24.18 5.58 1.17
C ASN A 508 23.51 6.93 0.86
N ASN A 509 24.04 7.62 -0.15
CA ASN A 509 23.41 8.81 -0.68
C ASN A 509 22.28 8.43 -1.65
N ASN A 510 21.10 8.23 -1.13
CA ASN A 510 19.93 7.78 -1.87
C ASN A 510 19.20 8.99 -2.46
N TYR A 511 19.25 9.16 -3.77
CA TYR A 511 18.52 10.21 -4.49
C TYR A 511 17.23 9.64 -5.04
N VAL A 512 16.12 10.13 -4.51
CA VAL A 512 14.80 9.73 -4.98
C VAL A 512 14.39 10.52 -6.21
N TYR A 513 14.65 11.80 -6.14
CA TYR A 513 14.50 12.74 -7.25
C TYR A 513 15.83 13.48 -7.44
N LYS A 514 16.04 14.01 -8.62
CA LYS A 514 17.19 14.86 -8.90
C LYS A 514 17.28 15.97 -7.85
N ASN A 515 18.47 16.15 -7.25
CA ASN A 515 18.77 17.08 -6.16
C ASN A 515 18.09 16.78 -4.81
N TYR A 516 17.26 15.75 -4.69
CA TYR A 516 16.56 15.40 -3.46
C TYR A 516 17.08 14.07 -2.89
N ARG A 517 17.85 14.19 -1.82
CA ARG A 517 18.47 13.08 -1.12
C ARG A 517 17.62 12.65 0.08
N GLU A 518 17.51 11.37 0.30
CA GLU A 518 16.89 10.84 1.51
C GLU A 518 17.76 11.08 2.77
N LYS A 519 17.14 10.89 3.91
CA LYS A 519 17.78 10.93 5.23
C LYS A 519 18.97 9.96 5.27
N PRO A 520 20.16 10.41 5.72
CA PRO A 520 21.34 9.56 5.88
C PRO A 520 21.15 8.56 7.02
N PHE A 521 22.22 7.89 7.41
CA PHE A 521 22.25 7.03 8.59
C PHE A 521 21.62 7.69 9.81
N ASP A 522 20.71 6.97 10.46
CA ASP A 522 20.03 7.41 11.68
C ASP A 522 19.91 6.26 12.67
N VAL A 523 20.16 6.53 13.93
CA VAL A 523 19.91 5.60 15.03
C VAL A 523 18.84 6.22 15.92
N ILE A 524 17.75 5.49 16.12
CA ILE A 524 16.59 5.95 16.90
C ILE A 524 16.41 5.00 18.09
N PHE A 525 16.42 5.53 19.29
CA PHE A 525 16.04 4.80 20.50
C PHE A 525 14.63 5.18 20.91
N GLY A 526 13.86 4.20 21.32
CA GLY A 526 12.47 4.42 21.67
C GLY A 526 11.99 3.57 22.82
N VAL A 527 10.80 3.92 23.28
CA VAL A 527 10.05 3.21 24.31
C VAL A 527 8.64 2.94 23.77
N GLU A 528 8.17 1.72 23.99
CA GLU A 528 6.81 1.29 23.69
C GLU A 528 6.12 0.92 25.01
N TYR A 529 4.92 1.46 25.21
CA TYR A 529 4.07 1.15 26.36
C TYR A 529 2.68 0.75 25.87
N ASN A 530 2.24 -0.45 26.23
CA ASN A 530 0.92 -0.97 25.90
C ASN A 530 0.09 -1.17 27.17
N TRP A 531 -1.25 -1.02 27.08
CA TRP A 531 -2.18 -1.19 28.21
C TRP A 531 -3.51 -1.80 27.82
#